data_832be762db2c6d8a29edbad60867868f
#
_entry.id   832be762db2c6d8a29edbad60867868f
#
_cell.length_a   1.000
_cell.length_b   1.000
_cell.length_c   1.000
_cell.angle_alpha   90.00
_cell.angle_beta   90.00
_cell.angle_gamma   90.00
#
_symmetry.space_group_name_H-M   'P 1'
#
loop_
_entity.id
_entity.type
_entity.pdbx_description
1 polymer ?
#
loop_
_entity_poly.entity_id
_entity_poly.type
_entity_poly.pdbx_seq_one_letter_code
_entity_poly.pdbx_strand_id
1 'polypeptide(L)'
;MNSMNRRDLCAALSSFAALAVAASEEESQAQAQDRMPIPAPPGSPGDRVLSTPRSFRFGDLPVVKTDNGETRAVIRGVLPTGEAVELHETTLLAGHMPHPPHQHRHSEFMMVREGTIEFNNNGTPERIGPGGVFFAASNVMHGLTNVGETTANYFVIAIGRDTAVQPV
;
A
#
# COMPACT_ATOMS: atom_id res chain seq x y z
N MET A 1 -40.81 33.83 0.78
CA MET A 1 -39.36 33.67 0.90
C MET A 1 -39.02 33.80 2.38
N ASN A 2 -38.75 32.65 3.06
CA ASN A 2 -38.37 32.66 4.47
C ASN A 2 -36.87 33.01 4.58
N SER A 3 -36.57 34.10 5.24
CA SER A 3 -35.20 34.51 5.53
C SER A 3 -34.66 33.64 6.68
N MET A 4 -33.65 32.87 6.40
CA MET A 4 -32.90 32.11 7.39
C MET A 4 -32.23 33.08 8.37
N ASN A 5 -32.43 32.91 9.65
CA ASN A 5 -31.85 33.81 10.66
C ASN A 5 -30.40 33.38 10.99
N ARG A 6 -29.63 34.28 11.64
CA ARG A 6 -28.20 34.03 11.98
C ARG A 6 -27.97 32.82 12.85
N ARG A 7 -28.95 32.40 13.68
CA ARG A 7 -28.83 31.22 14.53
C ARG A 7 -28.92 29.92 13.72
N ASP A 8 -29.78 29.89 12.72
CA ASP A 8 -29.96 28.72 11.84
C ASP A 8 -28.72 28.52 10.95
N LEU A 9 -28.06 29.62 10.54
CA LEU A 9 -26.81 29.58 9.80
C LEU A 9 -25.65 29.04 10.65
N CYS A 10 -25.55 29.45 11.92
CA CYS A 10 -24.53 28.94 12.84
C CYS A 10 -24.72 27.44 13.14
N ALA A 11 -25.95 26.97 13.30
CA ALA A 11 -26.26 25.56 13.51
C ALA A 11 -25.90 24.70 12.27
N ALA A 12 -26.18 25.20 11.06
CA ALA A 12 -25.82 24.52 9.83
C ALA A 12 -24.30 24.44 9.65
N LEU A 13 -23.57 25.53 9.91
CA LEU A 13 -22.10 25.55 9.82
C LEU A 13 -21.44 24.63 10.86
N SER A 14 -21.98 24.53 12.05
CA SER A 14 -21.48 23.60 13.09
C SER A 14 -21.69 22.14 12.71
N SER A 15 -22.79 21.82 12.04
CA SER A 15 -23.08 20.47 11.55
C SER A 15 -22.14 20.06 10.40
N PHE A 16 -21.81 20.99 9.51
CA PHE A 16 -20.85 20.74 8.43
C PHE A 16 -19.41 20.56 8.96
N ALA A 17 -19.02 21.34 9.98
CA ALA A 17 -17.70 21.20 10.59
C ALA A 17 -17.55 19.86 11.33
N ALA A 18 -18.59 19.39 12.02
CA ALA A 18 -18.57 18.09 12.69
C ALA A 18 -18.51 16.92 11.69
N LEU A 19 -19.20 17.03 10.55
CA LEU A 19 -19.14 15.99 9.49
C LEU A 19 -17.77 15.94 8.82
N ALA A 20 -17.12 17.08 8.58
CA ALA A 20 -15.79 17.15 8.00
C ALA A 20 -14.71 16.57 8.92
N VAL A 21 -14.83 16.78 10.24
CA VAL A 21 -13.90 16.19 11.23
C VAL A 21 -14.10 14.67 11.32
N ALA A 22 -15.35 14.18 11.33
CA ALA A 22 -15.62 12.74 11.34
C ALA A 22 -15.11 12.05 10.08
N ALA A 23 -15.29 12.65 8.90
CA ALA A 23 -14.75 12.10 7.65
C ALA A 23 -13.21 12.06 7.64
N SER A 24 -12.54 13.07 8.19
CA SER A 24 -11.08 13.09 8.30
C SER A 24 -10.53 12.07 9.30
N GLU A 25 -11.28 11.75 10.36
CA GLU A 25 -10.92 10.72 11.33
C GLU A 25 -11.17 9.30 10.77
N GLU A 26 -12.22 9.08 10.00
CA GLU A 26 -12.47 7.81 9.31
C GLU A 26 -11.42 7.55 8.21
N GLU A 27 -11.04 8.55 7.42
CA GLU A 27 -9.93 8.42 6.45
C GLU A 27 -8.60 8.15 7.14
N SER A 28 -8.32 8.79 8.29
CA SER A 28 -7.11 8.55 9.07
C SER A 28 -7.11 7.16 9.70
N GLN A 29 -8.25 6.64 10.14
CA GLN A 29 -8.39 5.30 10.71
C GLN A 29 -8.34 4.22 9.63
N ALA A 30 -8.92 4.44 8.44
CA ALA A 30 -8.79 3.54 7.29
C ALA A 30 -7.32 3.41 6.85
N GLN A 31 -6.58 4.52 6.80
CA GLN A 31 -5.14 4.51 6.51
C GLN A 31 -4.30 3.81 7.61
N ALA A 32 -4.76 3.80 8.85
CA ALA A 32 -4.09 3.10 9.94
C ALA A 32 -4.38 1.59 9.97
N GLN A 33 -5.53 1.15 9.50
CA GLN A 33 -5.93 -0.26 9.45
C GLN A 33 -5.29 -1.03 8.30
N ASP A 34 -4.85 -0.34 7.25
CA ASP A 34 -4.20 -0.95 6.08
C ASP A 34 -2.72 -1.29 6.30
N ARG A 35 -2.19 -1.01 7.49
CA ARG A 35 -0.85 -1.41 7.92
C ARG A 35 -0.89 -2.78 8.59
N MET A 36 -1.27 -3.83 7.85
CA MET A 36 -0.90 -5.18 8.27
C MET A 36 0.63 -5.22 8.29
N PRO A 37 1.27 -5.34 9.45
CA PRO A 37 2.72 -5.44 9.49
C PRO A 37 3.08 -6.74 8.77
N ILE A 38 3.66 -6.61 7.57
CA ILE A 38 4.27 -7.76 6.90
C ILE A 38 5.31 -8.28 7.89
N PRO A 39 5.21 -9.53 8.35
CA PRO A 39 6.15 -10.07 9.30
C PRO A 39 7.56 -9.89 8.76
N ALA A 40 8.45 -9.32 9.57
CA ALA A 40 9.84 -9.22 9.17
C ALA A 40 10.37 -10.63 8.83
N PRO A 41 11.08 -10.81 7.71
CA PRO A 41 11.63 -12.11 7.37
C PRO A 41 12.52 -12.65 8.52
N PRO A 42 12.57 -13.96 8.75
CA PRO A 42 13.42 -14.55 9.77
C PRO A 42 14.86 -14.04 9.65
N GLY A 43 15.40 -13.46 10.74
CA GLY A 43 16.75 -12.90 10.78
C GLY A 43 16.87 -11.45 10.27
N SER A 44 15.78 -10.74 10.02
CA SER A 44 15.77 -9.29 9.83
C SER A 44 15.43 -8.61 11.16
N PRO A 45 16.39 -8.11 11.93
CA PRO A 45 16.11 -7.18 13.01
C PRO A 45 15.65 -5.87 12.43
N GLY A 46 14.65 -5.24 13.04
CA GLY A 46 13.88 -4.12 12.51
C GLY A 46 14.63 -2.88 12.06
N ASP A 47 15.93 -2.73 12.38
CA ASP A 47 16.67 -1.46 12.17
C ASP A 47 18.01 -1.68 11.47
N ARG A 48 18.14 -2.71 10.63
CA ARG A 48 19.43 -3.02 10.03
C ARG A 48 19.67 -2.28 8.74
N VAL A 49 20.87 -1.68 8.70
CA VAL A 49 21.51 -1.31 7.45
C VAL A 49 21.73 -2.57 6.62
N LEU A 50 21.18 -2.60 5.41
CA LEU A 50 21.25 -3.71 4.47
C LEU A 50 22.61 -3.71 3.75
N SER A 51 23.72 -3.91 4.48
CA SER A 51 25.10 -3.81 3.99
C SER A 51 25.68 -5.12 3.48
N THR A 52 24.98 -6.25 3.66
CA THR A 52 25.47 -7.57 3.27
C THR A 52 24.65 -8.15 2.13
N PRO A 53 25.27 -8.59 1.01
CA PRO A 53 24.59 -9.28 -0.07
C PRO A 53 23.87 -10.55 0.42
N ARG A 54 22.64 -10.78 -0.08
CA ARG A 54 21.82 -11.93 0.28
C ARG A 54 21.04 -12.44 -0.93
N SER A 55 20.73 -13.74 -0.90
CA SER A 55 19.82 -14.39 -1.83
C SER A 55 18.61 -14.91 -1.07
N PHE A 56 17.43 -14.80 -1.67
CA PHE A 56 16.17 -15.29 -1.11
C PHE A 56 15.57 -16.29 -2.08
N ARG A 57 15.25 -17.49 -1.58
CA ARG A 57 14.53 -18.49 -2.37
C ARG A 57 13.04 -18.33 -2.11
N PHE A 58 12.24 -18.26 -3.15
CA PHE A 58 10.80 -18.04 -3.06
C PHE A 58 10.11 -19.03 -2.09
N GLY A 59 10.45 -20.31 -2.15
CA GLY A 59 9.86 -21.33 -1.29
C GLY A 59 10.24 -21.25 0.21
N ASP A 60 11.28 -20.49 0.54
CA ASP A 60 11.75 -20.31 1.92
C ASP A 60 11.18 -19.04 2.59
N LEU A 61 10.47 -18.21 1.83
CA LEU A 61 9.91 -16.96 2.33
C LEU A 61 8.69 -17.23 3.23
N PRO A 62 8.56 -16.49 4.36
CA PRO A 62 7.41 -16.63 5.24
C PRO A 62 6.13 -16.17 4.51
N VAL A 63 5.08 -16.99 4.60
CA VAL A 63 3.79 -16.76 3.96
C VAL A 63 2.78 -16.23 4.97
N VAL A 64 2.14 -15.12 4.65
CA VAL A 64 0.93 -14.61 5.31
C VAL A 64 -0.24 -14.77 4.37
N LYS A 65 -1.27 -15.50 4.79
CA LYS A 65 -2.49 -15.70 4.02
C LYS A 65 -3.55 -14.69 4.44
N THR A 66 -4.29 -14.19 3.47
CA THR A 66 -5.43 -13.30 3.63
C THR A 66 -6.61 -13.81 2.78
N ASP A 67 -7.77 -13.20 2.92
CA ASP A 67 -8.94 -13.53 2.08
C ASP A 67 -8.72 -13.17 0.61
N ASN A 68 -7.77 -12.28 0.31
CA ASN A 68 -7.46 -11.82 -1.05
C ASN A 68 -6.33 -12.62 -1.72
N GLY A 69 -5.63 -13.46 -0.97
CA GLY A 69 -4.49 -14.24 -1.45
C GLY A 69 -3.42 -14.45 -0.39
N GLU A 70 -2.17 -14.28 -0.76
CA GLU A 70 -1.05 -14.45 0.18
C GLU A 70 0.09 -13.48 -0.13
N THR A 71 0.86 -13.15 0.92
CA THR A 71 2.01 -12.25 0.83
C THR A 71 3.25 -12.93 1.40
N ARG A 72 4.40 -12.66 0.81
CA ARG A 72 5.71 -13.14 1.26
C ARG A 72 6.66 -11.98 1.46
N ALA A 73 7.06 -11.73 2.70
CA ALA A 73 8.11 -10.75 2.99
C ALA A 73 9.46 -11.25 2.48
N VAL A 74 10.19 -10.40 1.76
CA VAL A 74 11.52 -10.73 1.23
C VAL A 74 12.61 -10.05 2.04
N ILE A 75 12.60 -8.71 2.12
CA ILE A 75 13.60 -7.95 2.86
C ILE A 75 13.03 -6.61 3.30
N ARG A 76 13.50 -6.12 4.43
CA ARG A 76 13.14 -4.82 4.98
C ARG A 76 14.33 -4.26 5.75
N GLY A 77 14.58 -2.96 5.63
CA GLY A 77 15.66 -2.29 6.34
C GLY A 77 15.98 -0.92 5.78
N VAL A 78 17.19 -0.44 6.07
CA VAL A 78 17.72 0.82 5.59
C VAL A 78 18.93 0.54 4.70
N LEU A 79 18.98 1.12 3.51
CA LEU A 79 20.14 1.05 2.63
C LEU A 79 21.33 1.82 3.23
N PRO A 80 22.59 1.48 2.89
CA PRO A 80 23.76 2.24 3.35
C PRO A 80 23.71 3.73 2.98
N THR A 81 22.92 4.10 1.97
CA THR A 81 22.67 5.46 1.50
C THR A 81 21.61 6.20 2.30
N GLY A 82 20.92 5.52 3.23
CA GLY A 82 19.97 6.12 4.19
C GLY A 82 18.50 5.95 3.83
N GLU A 83 18.15 5.40 2.66
CA GLU A 83 16.75 5.18 2.29
C GLU A 83 16.20 3.92 3.00
N ALA A 84 15.02 4.02 3.55
CA ALA A 84 14.27 2.86 3.98
C ALA A 84 13.73 2.10 2.76
N VAL A 85 13.80 0.78 2.79
CA VAL A 85 13.32 -0.11 1.73
C VAL A 85 12.56 -1.28 2.33
N GLU A 86 11.51 -1.68 1.66
CA GLU A 86 10.76 -2.91 1.92
C GLU A 86 10.51 -3.61 0.58
N LEU A 87 10.66 -4.92 0.54
CA LEU A 87 10.35 -5.77 -0.61
C LEU A 87 9.51 -6.95 -0.15
N HIS A 88 8.38 -7.12 -0.77
CA HIS A 88 7.54 -8.31 -0.63
C HIS A 88 7.04 -8.81 -1.99
N GLU A 89 6.52 -10.02 -1.98
CA GLU A 89 5.78 -10.62 -3.08
C GLU A 89 4.33 -10.80 -2.64
N THR A 90 3.39 -10.59 -3.58
CA THR A 90 1.96 -10.85 -3.40
C THR A 90 1.45 -11.79 -4.47
N THR A 91 0.74 -12.83 -4.06
CA THR A 91 -0.09 -13.66 -4.91
C THR A 91 -1.55 -13.28 -4.67
N LEU A 92 -2.21 -12.69 -5.66
CA LEU A 92 -3.53 -12.09 -5.55
C LEU A 92 -4.56 -12.92 -6.31
N LEU A 93 -5.67 -13.27 -5.68
CA LEU A 93 -6.75 -14.02 -6.31
C LEU A 93 -7.40 -13.24 -7.46
N ALA A 94 -7.97 -13.96 -8.43
CA ALA A 94 -8.68 -13.36 -9.56
C ALA A 94 -9.85 -12.49 -9.09
N GLY A 95 -9.97 -11.27 -9.62
CA GLY A 95 -11.00 -10.29 -9.26
C GLY A 95 -10.77 -9.55 -7.93
N HIS A 96 -9.68 -9.83 -7.22
CA HIS A 96 -9.41 -9.23 -5.91
C HIS A 96 -8.45 -8.03 -5.99
N MET A 97 -8.52 -7.19 -4.95
CA MET A 97 -7.56 -6.13 -4.62
C MET A 97 -6.83 -6.55 -3.34
N PRO A 98 -5.53 -6.21 -3.15
CA PRO A 98 -4.85 -6.48 -1.88
C PRO A 98 -5.45 -5.63 -0.75
N HIS A 99 -5.83 -4.39 -1.05
CA HIS A 99 -6.47 -3.39 -0.19
C HIS A 99 -7.15 -2.32 -1.07
N PRO A 100 -8.03 -1.45 -0.51
CA PRO A 100 -8.60 -0.32 -1.23
C PRO A 100 -7.55 0.65 -1.75
N PRO A 101 -7.85 1.45 -2.80
CA PRO A 101 -6.96 2.52 -3.25
C PRO A 101 -6.58 3.47 -2.12
N HIS A 102 -5.30 3.85 -2.05
CA HIS A 102 -4.74 4.66 -0.98
C HIS A 102 -3.56 5.50 -1.48
N GLN A 103 -2.96 6.29 -0.57
CA GLN A 103 -1.73 7.06 -0.82
C GLN A 103 -0.81 6.96 0.40
N HIS A 104 0.51 7.04 0.16
CA HIS A 104 1.52 7.00 1.22
C HIS A 104 2.76 7.81 0.83
N ARG A 105 3.66 8.06 1.79
CA ARG A 105 4.83 8.93 1.60
C ARG A 105 6.01 8.26 0.89
N HIS A 106 6.08 6.95 0.88
CA HIS A 106 7.07 6.23 0.09
C HIS A 106 6.63 6.12 -1.37
N SER A 107 7.57 5.84 -2.26
CA SER A 107 7.28 5.45 -3.65
C SER A 107 7.38 3.94 -3.79
N GLU A 108 6.63 3.36 -4.73
CA GLU A 108 6.64 1.92 -4.99
C GLU A 108 6.89 1.59 -6.44
N PHE A 109 7.64 0.51 -6.66
CA PHE A 109 7.70 -0.21 -7.92
C PHE A 109 7.00 -1.54 -7.75
N MET A 110 6.05 -1.85 -8.63
CA MET A 110 5.34 -3.12 -8.67
C MET A 110 5.67 -3.84 -9.98
N MET A 111 6.27 -5.02 -9.87
CA MET A 111 6.74 -5.81 -11.03
C MET A 111 5.88 -7.05 -11.18
N VAL A 112 5.12 -7.14 -12.26
CA VAL A 112 4.22 -8.27 -12.53
C VAL A 112 5.05 -9.47 -13.01
N ARG A 113 4.96 -10.59 -12.29
CA ARG A 113 5.55 -11.87 -12.66
C ARG A 113 4.57 -12.73 -13.44
N GLU A 114 3.32 -12.80 -12.98
CA GLU A 114 2.27 -13.64 -13.55
C GLU A 114 0.90 -12.95 -13.47
N GLY A 115 -0.01 -13.27 -14.39
CA GLY A 115 -1.38 -12.73 -14.40
C GLY A 115 -1.48 -11.37 -15.08
N THR A 116 -2.64 -10.71 -14.90
CA THR A 116 -2.94 -9.39 -15.45
C THR A 116 -3.43 -8.47 -14.36
N ILE A 117 -2.67 -7.42 -14.10
CA ILE A 117 -2.99 -6.40 -13.09
C ILE A 117 -3.49 -5.13 -13.77
N GLU A 118 -4.60 -4.60 -13.29
CA GLU A 118 -5.03 -3.24 -13.56
C GLU A 118 -4.56 -2.35 -12.42
N PHE A 119 -3.72 -1.38 -12.75
CA PHE A 119 -3.23 -0.36 -11.84
C PHE A 119 -4.03 0.93 -12.03
N ASN A 120 -4.61 1.43 -10.96
CA ASN A 120 -5.31 2.69 -10.94
C ASN A 120 -4.35 3.79 -10.43
N ASN A 121 -3.95 4.68 -11.32
CA ASN A 121 -3.09 5.82 -11.01
C ASN A 121 -3.95 7.09 -10.98
N ASN A 122 -4.31 7.53 -9.78
CA ASN A 122 -5.12 8.73 -9.56
C ASN A 122 -6.38 8.79 -10.45
N GLY A 123 -7.10 7.67 -10.53
CA GLY A 123 -8.33 7.55 -11.33
C GLY A 123 -8.13 7.11 -12.79
N THR A 124 -6.88 6.95 -13.25
CA THR A 124 -6.60 6.46 -14.61
C THR A 124 -6.16 4.99 -14.54
N PRO A 125 -6.98 4.04 -15.04
CA PRO A 125 -6.62 2.62 -15.03
C PRO A 125 -5.65 2.29 -16.19
N GLU A 126 -4.67 1.44 -15.88
CA GLU A 126 -3.73 0.91 -16.85
C GLU A 126 -3.51 -0.59 -16.58
N ARG A 127 -3.54 -1.43 -17.63
CA ARG A 127 -3.37 -2.88 -17.52
C ARG A 127 -2.01 -3.30 -18.00
N ILE A 128 -1.32 -4.10 -17.20
CA ILE A 128 -0.08 -4.76 -17.60
C ILE A 128 -0.06 -6.23 -17.17
N GLY A 129 0.67 -7.01 -17.98
CA GLY A 129 0.94 -8.43 -17.77
C GLY A 129 2.39 -8.68 -17.34
N PRO A 130 2.83 -9.95 -17.44
CA PRO A 130 4.15 -10.40 -17.01
C PRO A 130 5.30 -9.60 -17.64
N GLY A 131 6.27 -9.21 -16.80
CA GLY A 131 7.40 -8.36 -17.18
C GLY A 131 7.11 -6.86 -17.14
N GLY A 132 5.84 -6.46 -16.98
CA GLY A 132 5.46 -5.06 -16.82
C GLY A 132 5.77 -4.52 -15.43
N VAL A 133 5.96 -3.19 -15.35
CA VAL A 133 6.28 -2.48 -14.11
C VAL A 133 5.37 -1.28 -13.96
N PHE A 134 4.77 -1.13 -12.79
CA PHE A 134 4.08 0.08 -12.36
C PHE A 134 4.97 0.90 -11.43
N PHE A 135 4.81 2.20 -11.47
CA PHE A 135 5.44 3.11 -10.52
C PHE A 135 4.37 3.95 -9.84
N ALA A 136 4.25 3.81 -8.52
CA ALA A 136 3.42 4.65 -7.66
C ALA A 136 4.30 5.72 -7.02
N ALA A 137 4.06 6.98 -7.37
CA ALA A 137 4.79 8.10 -6.79
C ALA A 137 4.29 8.41 -5.37
N SER A 138 5.19 8.93 -4.53
CA SER A 138 4.88 9.43 -3.18
C SER A 138 3.65 10.35 -3.17
N ASN A 139 2.72 10.11 -2.24
CA ASN A 139 1.50 10.89 -2.02
C ASN A 139 0.54 10.97 -3.23
N VAL A 140 0.63 10.04 -4.17
CA VAL A 140 -0.32 9.91 -5.27
C VAL A 140 -1.29 8.76 -4.96
N MET A 141 -2.59 9.02 -5.08
CA MET A 141 -3.63 8.00 -4.90
C MET A 141 -3.45 6.88 -5.92
N HIS A 142 -3.35 5.64 -5.46
CA HIS A 142 -3.18 4.48 -6.33
C HIS A 142 -3.82 3.24 -5.73
N GLY A 143 -3.99 2.23 -6.57
CA GLY A 143 -4.51 0.91 -6.20
C GLY A 143 -4.33 -0.07 -7.34
N LEU A 144 -4.48 -1.34 -7.07
CA LEU A 144 -4.39 -2.37 -8.09
C LEU A 144 -5.43 -3.46 -7.90
N THR A 145 -5.82 -4.08 -9.01
CA THR A 145 -6.78 -5.19 -9.05
C THR A 145 -6.26 -6.27 -9.98
N ASN A 146 -6.36 -7.52 -9.57
CA ASN A 146 -6.18 -8.63 -10.49
C ASN A 146 -7.41 -8.74 -11.39
N VAL A 147 -7.30 -8.32 -12.64
CA VAL A 147 -8.38 -8.35 -13.64
C VAL A 147 -8.27 -9.57 -14.58
N GLY A 148 -7.33 -10.48 -14.30
CA GLY A 148 -7.20 -11.75 -14.99
C GLY A 148 -8.18 -12.80 -14.46
N GLU A 149 -8.21 -13.94 -15.15
CA GLU A 149 -9.05 -15.10 -14.79
C GLU A 149 -8.39 -16.06 -13.79
N THR A 150 -7.09 -15.89 -13.57
CA THR A 150 -6.27 -16.69 -12.65
C THR A 150 -5.63 -15.82 -11.58
N THR A 151 -4.97 -16.43 -10.61
CA THR A 151 -4.14 -15.69 -9.66
C THR A 151 -3.08 -14.86 -10.40
N ALA A 152 -2.82 -13.65 -9.89
CA ALA A 152 -1.70 -12.83 -10.32
C ALA A 152 -0.60 -12.87 -9.26
N ASN A 153 0.64 -12.70 -9.70
CA ASN A 153 1.80 -12.64 -8.83
C ASN A 153 2.67 -11.44 -9.21
N TYR A 154 3.04 -10.64 -8.22
CA TYR A 154 3.86 -9.44 -8.43
C TYR A 154 4.74 -9.15 -7.20
N PHE A 155 5.86 -8.48 -7.44
CA PHE A 155 6.71 -7.94 -6.39
C PHE A 155 6.44 -6.46 -6.19
N VAL A 156 6.52 -6.02 -4.94
CA VAL A 156 6.46 -4.62 -4.55
C VAL A 156 7.78 -4.23 -3.91
N ILE A 157 8.39 -3.14 -4.37
CA ILE A 157 9.53 -2.50 -3.74
C ILE A 157 9.09 -1.12 -3.29
N ALA A 158 8.95 -0.93 -1.98
CA ALA A 158 8.68 0.36 -1.37
C ALA A 158 9.99 1.03 -0.97
N ILE A 159 10.18 2.31 -1.35
CA ILE A 159 11.41 3.08 -1.09
C ILE A 159 11.03 4.46 -0.56
N GLY A 160 11.67 4.86 0.54
CA GLY A 160 11.52 6.20 1.11
C GLY A 160 10.92 6.18 2.51
N ARG A 161 10.46 7.34 2.97
CA ARG A 161 9.89 7.51 4.31
C ARG A 161 8.59 6.75 4.43
N ASP A 162 8.32 6.23 5.65
CA ASP A 162 7.11 5.47 6.00
C ASP A 162 6.96 4.13 5.26
N THR A 163 8.02 3.63 4.62
CA THR A 163 8.12 2.19 4.46
C THR A 163 8.03 1.60 5.87
N ALA A 164 7.44 0.45 6.06
CA ALA A 164 7.17 -0.13 7.38
C ALA A 164 8.40 -0.22 8.34
N VAL A 165 9.50 0.48 8.05
CA VAL A 165 10.65 0.73 8.91
C VAL A 165 10.38 2.02 9.67
N GLN A 166 10.12 1.91 10.98
CA GLN A 166 10.10 3.09 11.86
C GLN A 166 11.54 3.59 11.96
N PRO A 167 11.82 4.89 11.73
CA PRO A 167 13.12 5.45 12.08
C PRO A 167 13.30 5.35 13.61
N VAL A 168 14.50 4.98 14.02
CA VAL A 168 14.95 5.06 15.42
C VAL A 168 15.05 6.51 15.84
#